data_074418d98777e7d9ed6903df17e52e8b
#
_entry.id   074418d98777e7d9ed6903df17e52e8b
#
_cell.length_a   1.000
_cell.length_b   1.000
_cell.length_c   1.000
_cell.angle_alpha   90.00
_cell.angle_beta   90.00
_cell.angle_gamma   90.00
#
_symmetry.space_group_name_H-M   'P 1'
#
loop_
_entity.id
_entity.type
_entity.pdbx_description
1 polymer ?
#
loop_
_entity_poly.entity_id
_entity_poly.type
_entity_poly.pdbx_seq_one_letter_code
_entity_poly.pdbx_strand_id
1 'polypeptide(L)'
;PDGTCNAAVIPFPAKGESDLAREYLQQTVQQLAPDGRLFAASDNVKDRWLHDQLQASFQKVTNRGTPNGRLYIARRPKPLRKIKNFGCWFAFRDGERLIHACSRPAVFSHRRMDNGARALIDSLTVEDGPRAGEAVKDNFRVLDIGCGNGSVGFAAALRAENVQVRAMDANARAVQCAAMGAEKNGISAFSTQLEAAGRCAEPGEFDLALANPPYFSNFRIAEIFVRAAFNCLKSGGRLHFVTKQPEWFADRFVEVFDEVSVLESRGYFVVKATRVDSQSESV
;
A
#
# COMPACT_ATOMS: atom_id res chain seq x y z
N PRO A 1 9.54 18.57 1.28
CA PRO A 1 10.52 19.36 2.01
C PRO A 1 10.02 20.81 2.07
N ASP A 2 10.11 21.40 3.24
CA ASP A 2 9.78 22.80 3.46
C ASP A 2 11.03 23.62 3.11
N GLY A 3 11.00 24.35 2.02
CA GLY A 3 12.10 25.21 1.60
C GLY A 3 12.45 25.11 0.12
N THR A 4 13.34 25.99 -0.33
CA THR A 4 13.86 26.00 -1.69
C THR A 4 15.14 25.17 -1.81
N CYS A 5 15.30 24.44 -2.92
CA CYS A 5 16.49 23.68 -3.24
C CYS A 5 17.16 24.22 -4.52
N ASN A 6 18.49 24.08 -4.60
CA ASN A 6 19.27 24.49 -5.78
C ASN A 6 19.34 23.39 -6.86
N ALA A 7 19.08 22.15 -6.48
CA ALA A 7 19.08 21.01 -7.38
C ALA A 7 18.03 19.97 -6.97
N ALA A 8 17.35 19.41 -7.96
CA ALA A 8 16.48 18.25 -7.82
C ALA A 8 16.98 17.16 -8.79
N VAL A 9 16.96 15.89 -8.35
CA VAL A 9 17.31 14.74 -9.17
C VAL A 9 16.17 13.75 -9.13
N ILE A 10 15.55 13.45 -10.27
CA ILE A 10 14.36 12.61 -10.33
C ILE A 10 14.44 11.62 -11.50
N PRO A 11 14.42 10.31 -11.25
CA PRO A 11 14.22 9.31 -12.29
C PRO A 11 12.74 9.22 -12.67
N PHE A 12 12.46 9.14 -13.96
CA PHE A 12 11.12 8.96 -14.52
C PHE A 12 11.12 7.67 -15.36
N PRO A 13 10.78 6.52 -14.80
CA PRO A 13 10.75 5.26 -15.54
C PRO A 13 9.69 5.30 -16.64
N ALA A 14 9.98 4.70 -17.79
CA ALA A 14 9.08 4.67 -18.97
C ALA A 14 7.72 4.03 -18.68
N LYS A 15 7.70 3.05 -17.78
CA LYS A 15 6.47 2.39 -17.31
C LYS A 15 5.92 3.00 -16.01
N GLY A 16 6.40 4.20 -15.64
CA GLY A 16 5.94 4.91 -14.46
C GLY A 16 4.54 5.50 -14.64
N GLU A 17 3.93 5.83 -13.50
CA GLU A 17 2.62 6.47 -13.45
C GLU A 17 2.74 7.95 -13.87
N SER A 18 1.99 8.35 -14.90
CA SER A 18 2.07 9.71 -15.47
C SER A 18 1.60 10.81 -14.50
N ASP A 19 0.60 10.53 -13.66
CA ASP A 19 0.14 11.50 -12.66
C ASP A 19 1.17 11.68 -11.53
N LEU A 20 1.88 10.62 -11.14
CA LEU A 20 3.01 10.72 -10.20
C LEU A 20 4.15 11.59 -10.77
N ALA A 21 4.50 11.36 -12.02
CA ALA A 21 5.52 12.16 -12.70
C ALA A 21 5.14 13.65 -12.77
N ARG A 22 3.88 13.97 -13.10
CA ARG A 22 3.37 15.35 -13.09
C ARG A 22 3.36 15.97 -11.70
N GLU A 23 3.00 15.21 -10.68
CA GLU A 23 3.03 15.67 -9.29
C GLU A 23 4.47 16.01 -8.86
N TYR A 24 5.45 15.15 -9.17
CA TYR A 24 6.87 15.42 -8.90
C TYR A 24 7.38 16.67 -9.63
N LEU A 25 7.01 16.84 -10.90
CA LEU A 25 7.38 18.04 -11.67
C LEU A 25 6.76 19.30 -11.06
N GLN A 26 5.49 19.25 -10.67
CA GLN A 26 4.83 20.37 -10.00
C GLN A 26 5.52 20.74 -8.69
N GLN A 27 5.80 19.76 -7.82
CA GLN A 27 6.52 19.98 -6.57
C GLN A 27 7.93 20.53 -6.81
N THR A 28 8.63 20.02 -7.83
CA THR A 28 9.95 20.53 -8.21
C THR A 28 9.89 22.00 -8.60
N VAL A 29 8.92 22.39 -9.43
CA VAL A 29 8.76 23.79 -9.83
C VAL A 29 8.47 24.70 -8.63
N GLN A 30 7.72 24.21 -7.63
CA GLN A 30 7.39 24.96 -6.42
C GLN A 30 8.59 25.16 -5.48
N GLN A 31 9.50 24.19 -5.45
CA GLN A 31 10.58 24.16 -4.46
C GLN A 31 11.96 24.50 -5.04
N LEU A 32 12.10 24.51 -6.36
CA LEU A 32 13.37 24.82 -7.00
C LEU A 32 13.62 26.33 -6.97
N ALA A 33 14.82 26.72 -6.52
CA ALA A 33 15.25 28.11 -6.57
C ALA A 33 15.24 28.64 -8.02
N PRO A 34 15.11 29.97 -8.27
CA PRO A 34 15.05 30.54 -9.62
C PRO A 34 16.19 30.10 -10.53
N ASP A 35 17.43 29.97 -10.00
CA ASP A 35 18.61 29.50 -10.71
C ASP A 35 18.87 27.99 -10.53
N GLY A 36 17.98 27.32 -9.83
CA GLY A 36 18.07 25.88 -9.56
C GLY A 36 17.95 25.02 -10.81
N ARG A 37 18.35 23.77 -10.69
CA ARG A 37 18.39 22.80 -11.81
C ARG A 37 17.66 21.53 -11.44
N LEU A 38 16.79 21.06 -12.35
CA LEU A 38 16.26 19.70 -12.31
C LEU A 38 17.11 18.82 -13.24
N PHE A 39 17.66 17.74 -12.69
CA PHE A 39 18.24 16.63 -13.42
C PHE A 39 17.22 15.50 -13.47
N ALA A 40 16.78 15.17 -14.68
CA ALA A 40 15.79 14.11 -14.88
C ALA A 40 16.34 13.04 -15.82
N ALA A 41 15.94 11.80 -15.61
CA ALA A 41 16.32 10.68 -16.46
C ALA A 41 15.09 9.84 -16.81
N SER A 42 15.05 9.31 -18.05
CA SER A 42 14.09 8.30 -18.45
C SER A 42 14.85 7.13 -19.08
N ASP A 43 14.43 5.91 -18.78
CA ASP A 43 14.91 4.65 -19.38
C ASP A 43 14.27 4.38 -20.75
N ASN A 44 13.52 5.32 -21.29
CA ASN A 44 12.99 5.29 -22.65
C ASN A 44 13.90 6.07 -23.60
N VAL A 45 14.61 5.36 -24.47
CA VAL A 45 15.50 5.98 -25.49
C VAL A 45 14.74 6.91 -26.46
N LYS A 46 13.46 6.61 -26.70
CA LYS A 46 12.59 7.39 -27.62
C LYS A 46 11.63 8.31 -26.86
N ASP A 47 11.94 8.62 -25.59
CA ASP A 47 11.06 9.47 -24.77
C ASP A 47 10.80 10.82 -25.43
N ARG A 48 9.54 11.20 -25.50
CA ARG A 48 9.05 12.52 -25.90
C ARG A 48 8.16 13.12 -24.80
N TRP A 49 7.42 12.27 -24.13
CA TRP A 49 6.43 12.71 -23.14
C TRP A 49 7.08 13.52 -22.00
N LEU A 50 8.14 12.98 -21.39
CA LEU A 50 8.85 13.70 -20.33
C LEU A 50 9.47 14.99 -20.85
N HIS A 51 10.02 14.97 -22.06
CA HIS A 51 10.56 16.16 -22.72
C HIS A 51 9.51 17.28 -22.80
N ASP A 52 8.31 16.97 -23.28
CA ASP A 52 7.20 17.92 -23.43
C ASP A 52 6.72 18.44 -22.07
N GLN A 53 6.64 17.58 -21.02
CA GLN A 53 6.30 17.99 -19.67
C GLN A 53 7.36 18.95 -19.10
N LEU A 54 8.63 18.66 -19.33
CA LEU A 54 9.74 19.54 -18.92
C LEU A 54 9.70 20.89 -19.63
N GLN A 55 9.47 20.90 -20.94
CA GLN A 55 9.32 22.15 -21.73
C GLN A 55 8.10 22.97 -21.28
N ALA A 56 7.01 22.31 -20.88
CA ALA A 56 5.86 23.00 -20.32
C ALA A 56 6.18 23.70 -18.97
N SER A 57 7.06 23.10 -18.17
CA SER A 57 7.35 23.50 -16.79
C SER A 57 8.59 24.39 -16.62
N PHE A 58 9.51 24.39 -17.60
CA PHE A 58 10.80 25.11 -17.54
C PHE A 58 11.06 25.94 -18.81
N GLN A 59 11.81 27.02 -18.64
CA GLN A 59 12.19 27.89 -19.78
C GLN A 59 13.29 27.29 -20.65
N LYS A 60 14.22 26.55 -20.02
CA LYS A 60 15.35 25.94 -20.73
C LYS A 60 15.45 24.45 -20.39
N VAL A 61 15.34 23.62 -21.40
CA VAL A 61 15.50 22.16 -21.30
C VAL A 61 16.56 21.71 -22.29
N THR A 62 17.59 21.05 -21.80
CA THR A 62 18.59 20.37 -22.62
C THR A 62 18.46 18.88 -22.41
N ASN A 63 18.67 18.08 -23.47
CA ASN A 63 18.63 16.63 -23.36
C ASN A 63 19.84 16.00 -24.03
N ARG A 64 20.19 14.80 -23.56
CA ARG A 64 21.23 13.94 -24.13
C ARG A 64 20.70 12.51 -24.19
N GLY A 65 20.72 11.91 -25.38
CA GLY A 65 20.47 10.48 -25.56
C GLY A 65 21.64 9.65 -24.99
N THR A 66 21.31 8.51 -24.45
CA THR A 66 22.24 7.46 -24.03
C THR A 66 21.78 6.13 -24.62
N PRO A 67 22.61 5.07 -24.65
CA PRO A 67 22.16 3.74 -25.11
C PRO A 67 20.93 3.22 -24.33
N ASN A 68 20.80 3.59 -23.06
CA ASN A 68 19.78 3.05 -22.13
C ASN A 68 18.65 4.03 -21.81
N GLY A 69 18.60 5.23 -22.44
CA GLY A 69 17.56 6.21 -22.12
C GLY A 69 17.92 7.64 -22.49
N ARG A 70 17.28 8.59 -21.80
CA ARG A 70 17.52 10.02 -21.97
C ARG A 70 17.78 10.72 -20.67
N LEU A 71 18.73 11.65 -20.70
CA LEU A 71 19.03 12.56 -19.59
C LEU A 71 18.56 13.95 -19.95
N TYR A 72 18.01 14.66 -18.98
CA TYR A 72 17.52 16.03 -19.11
C TYR A 72 18.11 16.93 -18.03
N ILE A 73 18.39 18.16 -18.41
CA ILE A 73 18.68 19.24 -17.47
C ILE A 73 17.69 20.37 -17.77
N ALA A 74 16.79 20.64 -16.84
CA ALA A 74 15.83 21.71 -16.92
C ALA A 74 16.20 22.86 -15.95
N ARG A 75 16.04 24.10 -16.39
CA ARG A 75 16.42 25.31 -15.68
C ARG A 75 15.37 26.37 -15.82
N ARG A 76 15.34 27.32 -14.86
CA ARG A 76 14.40 28.43 -14.82
C ARG A 76 12.95 27.93 -14.81
N PRO A 77 12.48 27.47 -13.64
CA PRO A 77 11.09 27.01 -13.51
C PRO A 77 10.12 28.13 -13.93
N LYS A 78 9.10 27.76 -14.68
CA LYS A 78 8.02 28.68 -15.06
C LYS A 78 7.02 28.80 -13.90
N PRO A 79 6.42 29.96 -13.66
CA PRO A 79 5.33 30.08 -12.70
C PRO A 79 4.19 29.11 -13.02
N LEU A 80 3.73 28.36 -12.03
CA LEU A 80 2.58 27.48 -12.18
C LEU A 80 1.30 28.32 -12.30
N ARG A 81 0.56 28.14 -13.39
CA ARG A 81 -0.75 28.77 -13.58
C ARG A 81 -1.80 28.24 -12.61
N LYS A 82 -1.69 26.98 -12.23
CA LYS A 82 -2.59 26.28 -11.31
C LYS A 82 -1.81 25.16 -10.61
N ILE A 83 -2.02 25.04 -9.29
CA ILE A 83 -1.54 23.89 -8.51
C ILE A 83 -2.65 22.84 -8.57
N LYS A 84 -2.33 21.68 -9.17
CA LYS A 84 -3.26 20.55 -9.26
C LYS A 84 -3.12 19.68 -8.01
N ASN A 85 -4.26 19.35 -7.41
CA ASN A 85 -4.31 18.26 -6.42
C ASN A 85 -4.43 16.93 -7.15
N PHE A 86 -3.43 16.06 -6.98
CA PHE A 86 -3.41 14.73 -7.57
C PHE A 86 -4.04 13.66 -6.67
N GLY A 87 -4.31 14.00 -5.42
CA GLY A 87 -5.08 13.16 -4.51
C GLY A 87 -6.55 13.10 -4.89
N CYS A 88 -7.21 12.02 -4.52
CA CYS A 88 -8.65 11.85 -4.70
C CYS A 88 -9.27 11.14 -3.50
N TRP A 89 -10.55 11.36 -3.32
CA TRP A 89 -11.40 10.58 -2.46
C TRP A 89 -12.33 9.73 -3.32
N PHE A 90 -12.53 8.50 -2.90
CA PHE A 90 -13.57 7.63 -3.42
C PHE A 90 -14.28 6.95 -2.25
N ALA A 91 -15.41 6.31 -2.52
CA ALA A 91 -16.15 5.58 -1.52
C ALA A 91 -16.57 4.21 -2.05
N PHE A 92 -16.74 3.26 -1.14
CA PHE A 92 -17.25 1.94 -1.43
C PHE A 92 -18.20 1.50 -0.33
N ARG A 93 -19.05 0.51 -0.64
CA ARG A 93 -19.97 -0.07 0.36
C ARG A 93 -19.40 -1.37 0.93
N ASP A 94 -19.60 -1.53 2.24
CA ASP A 94 -19.45 -2.80 2.94
C ASP A 94 -20.73 -3.04 3.76
N GLY A 95 -21.61 -3.93 3.26
CA GLY A 95 -22.99 -4.01 3.70
C GLY A 95 -23.70 -2.66 3.51
N GLU A 96 -24.36 -2.19 4.55
CA GLU A 96 -25.05 -0.90 4.56
C GLU A 96 -24.11 0.30 4.75
N ARG A 97 -22.86 0.08 5.12
CA ARG A 97 -21.91 1.16 5.44
C ARG A 97 -21.26 1.71 4.19
N LEU A 98 -21.19 3.04 4.09
CA LEU A 98 -20.42 3.75 3.08
C LEU A 98 -19.05 4.12 3.70
N ILE A 99 -17.99 3.58 3.13
CA ILE A 99 -16.61 3.77 3.61
C ILE A 99 -15.85 4.67 2.63
N HIS A 100 -15.20 5.69 3.14
CA HIS A 100 -14.41 6.64 2.35
C HIS A 100 -12.93 6.26 2.38
N ALA A 101 -12.27 6.31 1.23
CA ALA A 101 -10.84 6.11 1.11
C ALA A 101 -10.17 7.27 0.36
N CYS A 102 -9.00 7.67 0.84
CA CYS A 102 -8.13 8.62 0.18
C CYS A 102 -7.09 7.88 -0.65
N SER A 103 -6.74 8.42 -1.81
CA SER A 103 -5.67 7.86 -2.63
C SER A 103 -4.89 8.95 -3.35
N ARG A 104 -3.61 8.70 -3.61
CA ARG A 104 -2.69 9.57 -4.34
C ARG A 104 -1.94 8.76 -5.38
N PRO A 105 -1.32 9.40 -6.40
CA PRO A 105 -0.39 8.73 -7.29
C PRO A 105 0.67 7.93 -6.53
N ALA A 106 1.04 6.77 -7.03
CA ALA A 106 1.89 5.74 -6.43
C ALA A 106 1.25 4.96 -5.26
N VAL A 107 0.05 5.24 -4.84
CA VAL A 107 -0.72 4.35 -3.95
C VAL A 107 -1.44 3.31 -4.80
N PHE A 108 -1.28 2.04 -4.46
CA PHE A 108 -1.88 0.94 -5.21
C PHE A 108 -3.39 1.15 -5.40
N SER A 109 -3.87 0.84 -6.61
CA SER A 109 -5.28 1.03 -7.01
C SER A 109 -5.79 2.46 -6.80
N HIS A 110 -5.00 3.44 -7.30
CA HIS A 110 -5.38 4.84 -7.26
C HIS A 110 -6.77 5.07 -7.89
N ARG A 111 -7.62 5.83 -7.19
CA ARG A 111 -8.98 6.27 -7.57
C ARG A 111 -10.09 5.21 -7.53
N ARG A 112 -9.83 3.97 -7.15
CA ARG A 112 -10.83 2.92 -7.10
C ARG A 112 -10.48 1.83 -6.08
N MET A 113 -11.47 1.03 -5.74
CA MET A 113 -11.27 -0.20 -4.97
C MET A 113 -10.59 -1.26 -5.84
N ASP A 114 -9.58 -1.92 -5.30
CA ASP A 114 -8.96 -3.10 -5.91
C ASP A 114 -9.84 -4.34 -5.72
N ASN A 115 -9.89 -5.22 -6.74
CA ASN A 115 -10.68 -6.44 -6.66
C ASN A 115 -10.11 -7.46 -5.65
N GLY A 116 -8.78 -7.53 -5.49
CA GLY A 116 -8.16 -8.37 -4.47
C GLY A 116 -8.47 -7.88 -3.05
N ALA A 117 -8.39 -6.56 -2.84
CA ALA A 117 -8.82 -5.94 -1.58
C ALA A 117 -10.31 -6.18 -1.32
N ARG A 118 -11.15 -6.14 -2.36
CA ARG A 118 -12.56 -6.45 -2.23
C ARG A 118 -12.82 -7.92 -1.88
N ALA A 119 -12.10 -8.86 -2.52
CA ALA A 119 -12.18 -10.27 -2.19
C ALA A 119 -11.77 -10.53 -0.73
N LEU A 120 -10.74 -9.81 -0.25
CA LEU A 120 -10.30 -9.89 1.14
C LEU A 120 -11.36 -9.36 2.12
N ILE A 121 -12.02 -8.25 1.81
CA ILE A 121 -13.13 -7.71 2.60
C ILE A 121 -14.31 -8.70 2.60
N ASP A 122 -14.66 -9.26 1.45
CA ASP A 122 -15.75 -10.23 1.31
C ASP A 122 -15.46 -11.55 2.07
N SER A 123 -14.18 -11.88 2.31
CA SER A 123 -13.76 -13.06 3.08
C SER A 123 -13.91 -12.91 4.59
N LEU A 124 -14.07 -11.70 5.11
CA LEU A 124 -14.26 -11.44 6.53
C LEU A 124 -15.66 -11.90 6.94
N THR A 125 -15.76 -12.83 7.86
CA THR A 125 -17.01 -13.34 8.45
C THR A 125 -17.16 -12.87 9.89
N VAL A 126 -18.32 -13.14 10.49
CA VAL A 126 -18.56 -12.88 11.92
C VAL A 126 -17.58 -13.69 12.79
N GLU A 127 -17.17 -14.86 12.32
CA GLU A 127 -16.21 -15.74 13.01
C GLU A 127 -14.79 -15.17 13.00
N ASP A 128 -14.46 -14.28 12.06
CA ASP A 128 -13.17 -13.61 11.96
C ASP A 128 -13.07 -12.36 12.85
N GLY A 129 -14.12 -12.01 13.54
CA GLY A 129 -14.17 -10.95 14.55
C GLY A 129 -14.12 -11.49 15.96
N PRO A 130 -14.29 -10.62 16.98
CA PRO A 130 -14.52 -11.05 18.35
C PRO A 130 -15.72 -11.99 18.41
N ARG A 131 -15.56 -13.16 19.03
CA ARG A 131 -16.67 -14.13 19.12
C ARG A 131 -17.82 -13.56 19.92
N ALA A 132 -19.03 -13.66 19.38
CA ALA A 132 -20.24 -13.25 20.07
C ALA A 132 -20.39 -14.08 21.36
N GLY A 133 -20.42 -13.41 22.53
CA GLY A 133 -20.56 -14.06 23.83
C GLY A 133 -19.27 -14.26 24.62
N GLU A 134 -18.09 -14.14 24.03
CA GLU A 134 -16.90 -13.90 24.83
C GLU A 134 -16.97 -12.46 25.34
N ALA A 135 -16.95 -12.29 26.67
CA ALA A 135 -16.78 -10.98 27.26
C ALA A 135 -15.44 -10.45 26.72
N VAL A 136 -15.51 -9.59 25.71
CA VAL A 136 -14.33 -9.01 25.07
C VAL A 136 -13.70 -8.08 26.10
N LYS A 137 -12.92 -8.67 27.03
CA LYS A 137 -12.10 -7.91 27.97
C LYS A 137 -10.93 -7.25 27.27
N ASP A 138 -10.53 -7.79 26.11
CA ASP A 138 -9.37 -7.34 25.34
C ASP A 138 -9.81 -6.91 23.93
N ASN A 139 -9.20 -5.85 23.45
CA ASN A 139 -9.42 -5.33 22.09
C ASN A 139 -8.97 -6.37 21.05
N PHE A 140 -9.83 -6.70 20.09
CA PHE A 140 -9.49 -7.55 18.95
C PHE A 140 -8.51 -6.80 18.03
N ARG A 141 -7.33 -7.35 17.80
CA ARG A 141 -6.25 -6.66 17.09
C ARG A 141 -6.08 -7.20 15.67
N VAL A 142 -6.18 -6.30 14.71
CA VAL A 142 -6.06 -6.60 13.27
C VAL A 142 -4.80 -5.94 12.72
N LEU A 143 -4.00 -6.70 11.97
CA LEU A 143 -2.86 -6.21 11.20
C LEU A 143 -3.23 -6.18 9.71
N ASP A 144 -3.19 -4.99 9.07
CA ASP A 144 -3.38 -4.83 7.62
C ASP A 144 -2.00 -4.64 6.97
N ILE A 145 -1.50 -5.70 6.30
CA ILE A 145 -0.15 -5.76 5.73
C ILE A 145 -0.18 -5.31 4.27
N GLY A 146 0.58 -4.24 3.95
CA GLY A 146 0.51 -3.61 2.63
C GLY A 146 -0.81 -2.89 2.44
N CYS A 147 -1.19 -2.08 3.43
CA CYS A 147 -2.52 -1.50 3.58
C CYS A 147 -2.97 -0.62 2.39
N GLY A 148 -2.05 -0.12 1.57
CA GLY A 148 -2.38 0.78 0.47
C GLY A 148 -3.14 2.01 0.95
N ASN A 149 -4.36 2.19 0.46
CA ASN A 149 -5.24 3.29 0.88
C ASN A 149 -6.04 3.02 2.18
N GLY A 150 -5.81 1.88 2.84
CA GLY A 150 -6.43 1.50 4.11
C GLY A 150 -7.81 0.83 3.99
N SER A 151 -8.33 0.63 2.79
CA SER A 151 -9.71 0.14 2.59
C SER A 151 -10.03 -1.15 3.32
N VAL A 152 -9.11 -2.11 3.35
CA VAL A 152 -9.30 -3.41 4.03
C VAL A 152 -9.36 -3.21 5.54
N GLY A 153 -8.38 -2.49 6.08
CA GLY A 153 -8.34 -2.16 7.51
C GLY A 153 -9.56 -1.36 7.97
N PHE A 154 -10.10 -0.44 7.14
CA PHE A 154 -11.33 0.29 7.48
C PHE A 154 -12.55 -0.62 7.56
N ALA A 155 -12.71 -1.54 6.59
CA ALA A 155 -13.79 -2.50 6.62
C ALA A 155 -13.71 -3.39 7.87
N ALA A 156 -12.51 -3.89 8.21
CA ALA A 156 -12.30 -4.68 9.41
C ALA A 156 -12.65 -3.89 10.69
N ALA A 157 -12.17 -2.64 10.82
CA ALA A 157 -12.42 -1.79 11.98
C ALA A 157 -13.91 -1.46 12.19
N LEU A 158 -14.67 -1.35 11.08
CA LEU A 158 -16.07 -0.92 11.13
C LEU A 158 -17.06 -2.08 11.29
N ARG A 159 -16.65 -3.35 11.15
CA ARG A 159 -17.54 -4.51 11.26
C ARG A 159 -17.89 -4.91 12.68
N ALA A 160 -17.01 -4.64 13.63
CA ALA A 160 -17.26 -4.96 15.04
C ALA A 160 -16.77 -3.83 15.96
N GLU A 161 -17.34 -3.76 17.16
CA GLU A 161 -16.87 -2.89 18.22
C GLU A 161 -15.53 -3.44 18.81
N ASN A 162 -14.73 -2.57 19.40
CA ASN A 162 -13.44 -2.92 20.04
C ASN A 162 -12.37 -3.54 19.10
N VAL A 163 -12.47 -3.30 17.80
CA VAL A 163 -11.42 -3.67 16.84
C VAL A 163 -10.35 -2.59 16.81
N GLN A 164 -9.09 -2.96 17.03
CA GLN A 164 -7.93 -2.10 16.84
C GLN A 164 -7.17 -2.52 15.57
N VAL A 165 -6.90 -1.58 14.69
CA VAL A 165 -6.19 -1.85 13.43
C VAL A 165 -4.80 -1.21 13.46
N ARG A 166 -3.78 -2.03 13.15
CA ARG A 166 -2.46 -1.58 12.73
C ARG A 166 -2.33 -1.79 11.23
N ALA A 167 -2.22 -0.69 10.48
CA ALA A 167 -2.03 -0.73 9.04
C ALA A 167 -0.57 -0.42 8.70
N MET A 168 0.11 -1.28 7.97
CA MET A 168 1.52 -1.09 7.59
C MET A 168 1.71 -1.13 6.08
N ASP A 169 2.60 -0.29 5.57
CA ASP A 169 2.96 -0.22 4.16
C ASP A 169 4.40 0.29 3.97
N ALA A 170 5.06 -0.15 2.91
CA ALA A 170 6.37 0.35 2.51
C ALA A 170 6.33 1.76 1.88
N ASN A 171 5.16 2.22 1.46
CA ASN A 171 4.94 3.47 0.78
C ASN A 171 4.40 4.54 1.75
N ALA A 172 5.19 5.55 2.04
CA ALA A 172 4.78 6.66 2.92
C ALA A 172 3.48 7.37 2.46
N ARG A 173 3.20 7.39 1.14
CA ARG A 173 1.95 7.95 0.61
C ARG A 173 0.74 7.08 0.95
N ALA A 174 0.91 5.76 0.95
CA ALA A 174 -0.11 4.80 1.38
C ALA A 174 -0.43 5.00 2.87
N VAL A 175 0.59 5.03 3.70
CA VAL A 175 0.47 5.29 5.16
C VAL A 175 -0.31 6.59 5.44
N GLN A 176 0.03 7.69 4.73
CA GLN A 176 -0.69 8.96 4.86
C GLN A 176 -2.15 8.85 4.42
N CYS A 177 -2.42 8.19 3.28
CA CYS A 177 -3.78 8.01 2.78
C CYS A 177 -4.63 7.16 3.74
N ALA A 178 -4.06 6.09 4.30
CA ALA A 178 -4.72 5.26 5.29
C ALA A 178 -5.05 6.04 6.57
N ALA A 179 -4.12 6.87 7.08
CA ALA A 179 -4.37 7.71 8.24
C ALA A 179 -5.52 8.72 8.00
N MET A 180 -5.48 9.43 6.86
CA MET A 180 -6.54 10.37 6.46
C MET A 180 -7.90 9.67 6.26
N GLY A 181 -7.89 8.46 5.72
CA GLY A 181 -9.09 7.65 5.53
C GLY A 181 -9.71 7.22 6.85
N ALA A 182 -8.89 6.79 7.81
CA ALA A 182 -9.34 6.42 9.16
C ALA A 182 -10.02 7.61 9.86
N GLU A 183 -9.39 8.79 9.83
CA GLU A 183 -9.95 10.03 10.38
C GLU A 183 -11.30 10.36 9.72
N LYS A 184 -11.39 10.30 8.39
CA LYS A 184 -12.62 10.59 7.63
C LYS A 184 -13.78 9.66 7.96
N ASN A 185 -13.50 8.40 8.32
CA ASN A 185 -14.50 7.41 8.71
C ASN A 185 -14.77 7.40 10.23
N GLY A 186 -14.13 8.26 11.01
CA GLY A 186 -14.28 8.31 12.47
C GLY A 186 -13.69 7.08 13.20
N ILE A 187 -12.71 6.41 12.61
CA ILE A 187 -12.08 5.21 13.19
C ILE A 187 -10.94 5.65 14.11
N SER A 188 -11.20 5.74 15.41
CA SER A 188 -10.21 6.19 16.39
C SER A 188 -9.15 5.14 16.73
N ALA A 189 -9.51 3.87 16.69
CA ALA A 189 -8.61 2.74 17.01
C ALA A 189 -7.86 2.24 15.76
N PHE A 190 -7.33 3.17 14.96
CA PHE A 190 -6.57 2.89 13.75
C PHE A 190 -5.21 3.57 13.79
N SER A 191 -4.17 2.81 13.61
CA SER A 191 -2.80 3.33 13.59
C SER A 191 -2.07 2.88 12.34
N THR A 192 -1.12 3.70 11.87
CA THR A 192 -0.37 3.43 10.65
C THR A 192 1.12 3.33 10.92
N GLN A 193 1.82 2.50 10.15
CA GLN A 193 3.26 2.28 10.26
C GLN A 193 3.92 2.23 8.89
N LEU A 194 5.02 2.98 8.72
CA LEU A 194 5.89 2.86 7.55
C LEU A 194 6.86 1.69 7.78
N GLU A 195 6.69 0.59 7.04
CA GLU A 195 7.51 -0.61 7.21
C GLU A 195 7.66 -1.36 5.87
N ALA A 196 8.90 -1.54 5.43
CA ALA A 196 9.23 -2.13 4.12
C ALA A 196 9.75 -3.57 4.18
N ALA A 197 10.25 -4.00 5.34
CA ALA A 197 10.89 -5.31 5.49
C ALA A 197 9.99 -6.36 6.17
N GLY A 198 8.73 -6.01 6.48
CA GLY A 198 7.80 -6.89 7.18
C GLY A 198 8.18 -7.13 8.65
N ARG A 199 8.92 -6.19 9.27
CA ARG A 199 9.28 -6.31 10.68
C ARG A 199 8.05 -6.09 11.55
N CYS A 200 7.86 -6.97 12.50
CA CYS A 200 6.79 -6.87 13.46
C CYS A 200 7.24 -6.05 14.67
N ALA A 201 6.55 -4.94 14.94
CA ALA A 201 6.83 -4.12 16.11
C ALA A 201 6.23 -4.72 17.38
N GLU A 202 5.20 -5.55 17.26
CA GLU A 202 4.43 -6.16 18.34
C GLU A 202 4.23 -7.65 18.06
N PRO A 203 5.28 -8.50 18.25
CA PRO A 203 5.23 -9.93 17.95
C PRO A 203 4.20 -10.68 18.80
N GLY A 204 3.40 -11.54 18.18
CA GLY A 204 2.44 -12.39 18.89
C GLY A 204 1.26 -11.63 19.48
N GLU A 205 0.91 -10.44 18.95
CA GLU A 205 -0.11 -9.57 19.55
C GLU A 205 -1.40 -9.46 18.72
N PHE A 206 -1.42 -9.96 17.49
CA PHE A 206 -2.56 -9.79 16.59
C PHE A 206 -3.41 -11.05 16.49
N ASP A 207 -4.71 -10.86 16.48
CA ASP A 207 -5.72 -11.94 16.35
C ASP A 207 -5.98 -12.26 14.86
N LEU A 208 -5.87 -11.28 13.99
CA LEU A 208 -6.10 -11.40 12.56
C LEU A 208 -5.07 -10.59 11.76
N ALA A 209 -4.48 -11.20 10.73
CA ALA A 209 -3.66 -10.53 9.73
C ALA A 209 -4.37 -10.57 8.37
N LEU A 210 -4.39 -9.44 7.69
CA LEU A 210 -4.98 -9.25 6.36
C LEU A 210 -3.88 -8.87 5.38
N ALA A 211 -3.81 -9.56 4.23
CA ALA A 211 -2.74 -9.35 3.28
C ALA A 211 -3.21 -9.46 1.83
N ASN A 212 -2.98 -8.41 1.04
CA ASN A 212 -3.21 -8.39 -0.41
C ASN A 212 -1.90 -7.98 -1.13
N PRO A 213 -0.91 -8.90 -1.20
CA PRO A 213 0.39 -8.57 -1.77
C PRO A 213 0.34 -8.34 -3.28
N PRO A 214 1.29 -7.59 -3.87
CA PRO A 214 1.42 -7.48 -5.31
C PRO A 214 1.83 -8.82 -5.94
N TYR A 215 1.23 -9.16 -7.08
CA TYR A 215 1.42 -10.45 -7.79
C TYR A 215 2.69 -10.51 -8.66
N PHE A 216 3.37 -9.41 -8.85
CA PHE A 216 4.69 -9.37 -9.49
C PHE A 216 5.79 -9.59 -8.44
N SER A 217 6.96 -10.04 -8.78
CA SER A 217 8.09 -10.30 -7.88
C SER A 217 8.40 -11.76 -7.56
N ASN A 218 7.89 -12.71 -8.32
CA ASN A 218 8.14 -14.15 -8.10
C ASN A 218 7.95 -14.53 -6.61
N PHE A 219 6.84 -14.11 -6.02
CA PHE A 219 6.44 -14.35 -4.62
C PHE A 219 7.33 -13.77 -3.52
N ARG A 220 8.43 -13.09 -3.82
CA ARG A 220 9.32 -12.53 -2.78
C ARG A 220 8.61 -11.57 -1.83
N ILE A 221 7.73 -10.71 -2.36
CA ILE A 221 6.96 -9.79 -1.52
C ILE A 221 5.86 -10.56 -0.77
N ALA A 222 5.20 -11.52 -1.42
CA ALA A 222 4.23 -12.39 -0.79
C ALA A 222 4.82 -13.14 0.42
N GLU A 223 6.05 -13.66 0.29
CA GLU A 223 6.77 -14.30 1.38
C GLU A 223 7.05 -13.35 2.56
N ILE A 224 7.45 -12.11 2.28
CA ILE A 224 7.62 -11.09 3.33
C ILE A 224 6.29 -10.88 4.09
N PHE A 225 5.16 -10.82 3.38
CA PHE A 225 3.85 -10.61 3.99
C PHE A 225 3.44 -11.80 4.87
N VAL A 226 3.63 -13.04 4.40
CA VAL A 226 3.29 -14.23 5.18
C VAL A 226 4.18 -14.35 6.42
N ARG A 227 5.49 -14.10 6.28
CA ARG A 227 6.41 -14.08 7.43
C ARG A 227 6.09 -12.97 8.43
N ALA A 228 5.71 -11.78 7.95
CA ALA A 228 5.27 -10.69 8.81
C ALA A 228 3.99 -11.09 9.58
N ALA A 229 3.01 -11.70 8.89
CA ALA A 229 1.80 -12.21 9.52
C ALA A 229 2.13 -13.25 10.59
N PHE A 230 2.96 -14.24 10.27
CA PHE A 230 3.37 -15.27 11.23
C PHE A 230 4.01 -14.67 12.49
N ASN A 231 4.93 -13.73 12.33
CA ASN A 231 5.62 -13.11 13.47
C ASN A 231 4.70 -12.25 14.34
N CYS A 232 3.70 -11.61 13.72
CA CYS A 232 2.81 -10.69 14.43
C CYS A 232 1.58 -11.38 15.05
N LEU A 233 1.09 -12.46 14.45
CA LEU A 233 -0.09 -13.17 14.93
C LEU A 233 0.18 -13.84 16.29
N LYS A 234 -0.82 -13.92 17.14
CA LYS A 234 -0.86 -14.81 18.31
C LYS A 234 -0.85 -16.27 17.86
N SER A 235 -0.50 -17.19 18.74
CA SER A 235 -0.84 -18.61 18.55
C SER A 235 -2.36 -18.74 18.41
N GLY A 236 -2.83 -19.48 17.41
CA GLY A 236 -4.25 -19.54 17.03
C GLY A 236 -4.77 -18.29 16.30
N GLY A 237 -3.96 -17.27 16.08
CA GLY A 237 -4.32 -16.10 15.26
C GLY A 237 -4.44 -16.44 13.78
N ARG A 238 -5.28 -15.73 13.05
CA ARG A 238 -5.67 -16.06 11.67
C ARG A 238 -5.04 -15.15 10.65
N LEU A 239 -4.68 -15.71 9.51
CA LEU A 239 -4.22 -14.98 8.32
C LEU A 239 -5.26 -15.12 7.20
N HIS A 240 -5.68 -14.01 6.61
CA HIS A 240 -6.36 -13.99 5.31
C HIS A 240 -5.42 -13.38 4.27
N PHE A 241 -5.12 -14.14 3.25
CA PHE A 241 -4.10 -13.81 2.26
C PHE A 241 -4.65 -13.95 0.85
N VAL A 242 -4.60 -12.87 0.07
CA VAL A 242 -5.07 -12.87 -1.33
C VAL A 242 -3.96 -13.35 -2.25
N THR A 243 -4.30 -14.25 -3.15
CA THR A 243 -3.37 -14.77 -4.17
C THR A 243 -4.11 -15.15 -5.46
N LYS A 244 -3.36 -15.35 -6.53
CA LYS A 244 -3.81 -16.02 -7.76
C LYS A 244 -3.34 -17.46 -7.87
N GLN A 245 -2.49 -17.90 -6.96
CA GLN A 245 -1.87 -19.23 -6.93
C GLN A 245 -1.88 -19.74 -5.48
N PRO A 246 -3.01 -20.28 -5.02
CA PRO A 246 -3.15 -20.74 -3.63
C PRO A 246 -2.23 -21.90 -3.28
N GLU A 247 -1.86 -22.74 -4.25
CA GLU A 247 -0.97 -23.88 -4.06
C GLU A 247 0.40 -23.44 -3.53
N TRP A 248 0.90 -22.30 -4.00
CA TRP A 248 2.18 -21.75 -3.53
C TRP A 248 2.19 -21.53 -2.01
N PHE A 249 1.06 -21.11 -1.43
CA PHE A 249 0.95 -20.91 0.01
C PHE A 249 0.98 -22.27 0.74
N ALA A 250 0.16 -23.21 0.31
CA ALA A 250 0.05 -24.52 0.92
C ALA A 250 1.41 -25.27 0.92
N ASP A 251 2.13 -25.24 -0.21
CA ASP A 251 3.43 -25.92 -0.34
C ASP A 251 4.52 -25.32 0.57
N ARG A 252 4.42 -24.05 0.90
CA ARG A 252 5.53 -23.33 1.53
C ARG A 252 5.37 -23.05 3.02
N PHE A 253 4.14 -23.03 3.51
CA PHE A 253 3.86 -22.59 4.88
C PHE A 253 3.07 -23.60 5.72
N VAL A 254 2.94 -24.82 5.25
CA VAL A 254 2.24 -25.93 5.95
C VAL A 254 2.81 -26.22 7.35
N GLU A 255 4.09 -25.93 7.59
CA GLU A 255 4.73 -26.18 8.90
C GLU A 255 4.39 -25.11 9.96
N VAL A 256 3.92 -23.95 9.53
CA VAL A 256 3.70 -22.78 10.42
C VAL A 256 2.27 -22.29 10.44
N PHE A 257 1.44 -22.77 9.50
CA PHE A 257 0.01 -22.49 9.45
C PHE A 257 -0.77 -23.79 9.27
N ASP A 258 -1.87 -23.91 9.98
CA ASP A 258 -2.82 -25.01 9.91
C ASP A 258 -4.21 -24.51 9.50
N GLU A 259 -5.19 -25.43 9.44
CA GLU A 259 -6.58 -25.14 9.07
C GLU A 259 -6.69 -24.35 7.76
N VAL A 260 -5.82 -24.66 6.79
CA VAL A 260 -5.77 -23.94 5.52
C VAL A 260 -7.03 -24.20 4.71
N SER A 261 -7.75 -23.15 4.40
CA SER A 261 -8.92 -23.16 3.50
C SER A 261 -8.76 -22.09 2.43
N VAL A 262 -9.43 -22.30 1.29
CA VAL A 262 -9.35 -21.40 0.14
C VAL A 262 -10.74 -21.01 -0.31
N LEU A 263 -10.99 -19.70 -0.37
CA LEU A 263 -12.22 -19.11 -0.87
C LEU A 263 -11.93 -18.42 -2.22
N GLU A 264 -12.64 -18.83 -3.27
CA GLU A 264 -12.59 -18.11 -4.55
C GLU A 264 -13.57 -16.93 -4.53
N SER A 265 -13.07 -15.75 -4.84
CA SER A 265 -13.87 -14.53 -4.92
C SER A 265 -13.27 -13.57 -5.96
N ARG A 266 -14.12 -13.08 -6.88
CA ARG A 266 -13.78 -12.03 -7.86
C ARG A 266 -12.57 -12.34 -8.76
N GLY A 267 -12.32 -13.61 -9.05
CA GLY A 267 -11.15 -14.06 -9.83
C GLY A 267 -9.84 -14.04 -9.04
N TYR A 268 -9.93 -14.04 -7.72
CA TYR A 268 -8.84 -14.21 -6.77
C TYR A 268 -9.17 -15.35 -5.81
N PHE A 269 -8.14 -15.85 -5.16
CA PHE A 269 -8.26 -16.79 -4.06
C PHE A 269 -7.87 -16.10 -2.76
N VAL A 270 -8.68 -16.27 -1.73
CA VAL A 270 -8.34 -15.86 -0.37
C VAL A 270 -7.99 -17.13 0.41
N VAL A 271 -6.74 -17.27 0.76
CA VAL A 271 -6.28 -18.32 1.65
C VAL A 271 -6.52 -17.87 3.08
N LYS A 272 -7.25 -18.66 3.84
CA LYS A 272 -7.41 -18.52 5.29
C LYS A 272 -6.58 -19.59 5.99
N ALA A 273 -5.81 -19.21 6.97
CA ALA A 273 -4.94 -20.13 7.69
C ALA A 273 -4.78 -19.69 9.15
N THR A 274 -4.57 -20.62 10.05
CA THR A 274 -4.39 -20.39 11.48
C THR A 274 -2.91 -20.57 11.85
N ARG A 275 -2.31 -19.60 12.56
CA ARG A 275 -0.94 -19.74 13.06
C ARG A 275 -0.87 -20.84 14.11
N VAL A 276 0.07 -21.75 13.93
CA VAL A 276 0.43 -22.74 14.94
C VAL A 276 1.82 -22.44 15.48
N ASP A 277 2.05 -22.72 16.76
CA ASP A 277 3.40 -22.72 17.29
C ASP A 277 4.11 -23.92 16.71
N SER A 278 5.30 -23.72 16.13
CA SER A 278 6.16 -24.84 15.75
C SER A 278 6.26 -25.77 16.96
N GLN A 279 5.87 -27.02 16.81
CA GLN A 279 6.09 -27.99 17.87
C GLN A 279 7.59 -27.94 18.19
N SER A 280 7.91 -27.45 19.37
CA SER A 280 9.25 -27.65 19.92
C SER A 280 9.43 -29.16 19.94
N GLU A 281 10.29 -29.70 19.06
CA GLU A 281 10.77 -31.05 19.20
C GLU A 281 11.31 -31.18 20.62
N SER A 282 10.49 -31.77 21.46
CA SER A 282 10.93 -32.29 22.75
C SER A 282 11.79 -33.53 22.44
N VAL A 283 13.10 -33.30 22.34
CA VAL A 283 14.11 -34.35 22.42
C VAL A 283 14.47 -34.58 23.87
#